data_ef32d923f63a6a22821be60cf89ce788
#
_entry.id   ef32d923f63a6a22821be60cf89ce788
#
_cell.length_a   1.000
_cell.length_b   1.000
_cell.length_c   1.000
_cell.angle_alpha   90.00
_cell.angle_beta   90.00
_cell.angle_gamma   90.00
#
_symmetry.space_group_name_H-M   'P 1'
#
loop_
_entity.id
_entity.type
_entity.pdbx_description
1 polymer ?
#
loop_
_entity_poly.entity_id
_entity_poly.type
_entity_poly.pdbx_seq_one_letter_code
_entity_poly.pdbx_strand_id
1 'polypeptide(L)'
;MIQTFFEVGKTKNFSALRDIQIDSEEFSSLSDVPPYSLKNYSESIALEELRFSSISDYDYEIKNEKTSIFGTTGIVTFELNQKGMLVDNKAYTGQHITINGRATFVLIKEDKWKIVHYHLDKISN
;
A
#
# COMPACT_ATOMS: atom_id res chain seq x y z
N MET A 1 1.81 -10.74 5.64
CA MET A 1 0.69 -9.80 5.42
C MET A 1 1.10 -8.53 4.70
N ILE A 2 2.14 -7.84 5.15
CA ILE A 2 2.59 -6.61 4.48
C ILE A 2 2.99 -6.91 3.03
N GLN A 3 3.71 -7.99 2.80
CA GLN A 3 4.07 -8.40 1.45
C GLN A 3 2.84 -8.65 0.58
N THR A 4 1.77 -9.21 1.14
CA THR A 4 0.53 -9.43 0.39
C THR A 4 -0.02 -8.12 -0.17
N PHE A 5 0.06 -7.04 0.62
CA PHE A 5 -0.39 -5.71 0.17
C PHE A 5 0.35 -5.28 -1.11
N PHE A 6 1.66 -5.42 -1.14
CA PHE A 6 2.46 -4.98 -2.29
C PHE A 6 2.49 -6.03 -3.42
N GLU A 7 2.34 -7.32 -3.11
CA GLU A 7 2.25 -8.36 -4.14
C GLU A 7 1.05 -8.13 -5.08
N VAL A 8 0.01 -7.46 -4.62
CA VAL A 8 -1.13 -7.07 -5.46
C VAL A 8 -0.69 -6.25 -6.67
N GLY A 9 0.37 -5.45 -6.53
CA GLY A 9 0.94 -4.71 -7.66
C GLY A 9 1.48 -5.61 -8.77
N LYS A 10 1.93 -6.82 -8.42
CA LYS A 10 2.41 -7.82 -9.39
C LYS A 10 1.27 -8.68 -9.91
N THR A 11 0.44 -9.20 -9.02
CA THR A 11 -0.59 -10.20 -9.34
C THR A 11 -1.85 -9.58 -9.91
N LYS A 12 -2.14 -8.33 -9.57
CA LYS A 12 -3.40 -7.63 -9.85
C LYS A 12 -4.61 -8.34 -9.23
N ASN A 13 -4.38 -9.11 -8.17
CA ASN A 13 -5.45 -9.77 -7.41
C ASN A 13 -5.99 -8.82 -6.33
N PHE A 14 -6.90 -7.95 -6.72
CA PHE A 14 -7.42 -6.90 -5.84
C PHE A 14 -8.33 -7.44 -4.72
N SER A 15 -8.87 -8.65 -4.87
CA SER A 15 -9.61 -9.25 -3.76
C SER A 15 -8.71 -9.54 -2.56
N ALA A 16 -7.45 -9.92 -2.79
CA ALA A 16 -6.48 -10.11 -1.72
C ALA A 16 -6.21 -8.80 -0.97
N LEU A 17 -6.19 -7.67 -1.67
CA LEU A 17 -6.03 -6.36 -1.05
C LEU A 17 -7.17 -6.04 -0.08
N ARG A 18 -8.40 -6.36 -0.45
CA ARG A 18 -9.57 -6.14 0.39
C ARG A 18 -9.57 -7.05 1.62
N ASP A 19 -9.15 -8.30 1.44
CA ASP A 19 -9.23 -9.32 2.50
C ASP A 19 -8.29 -9.07 3.67
N ILE A 20 -7.20 -8.34 3.46
CA ILE A 20 -6.20 -8.07 4.51
C ILE A 20 -6.46 -6.77 5.25
N GLN A 21 -7.49 -6.02 4.89
CA GLN A 21 -7.83 -4.74 5.49
C GLN A 21 -9.20 -4.83 6.17
N ILE A 22 -9.37 -4.07 7.26
CA ILE A 22 -10.63 -4.07 8.00
C ILE A 22 -11.63 -3.15 7.31
N ASP A 23 -12.77 -3.71 6.92
CA ASP A 23 -13.91 -2.93 6.41
C ASP A 23 -14.74 -2.43 7.59
N SER A 24 -14.28 -1.37 8.22
CA SER A 24 -14.97 -0.76 9.35
C SER A 24 -14.70 0.74 9.43
N GLU A 25 -15.44 1.42 10.30
CA GLU A 25 -15.27 2.86 10.51
C GLU A 25 -13.94 3.22 11.17
N GLU A 26 -13.30 2.26 11.84
CA GLU A 26 -11.98 2.45 12.44
C GLU A 26 -10.86 2.47 11.43
N PHE A 27 -11.10 1.99 10.20
CA PHE A 27 -10.06 1.99 9.16
C PHE A 27 -9.75 3.41 8.70
N SER A 28 -8.47 3.70 8.52
CA SER A 28 -8.03 4.94 7.88
C SER A 28 -6.72 4.75 7.16
N SER A 29 -6.44 5.63 6.21
CA SER A 29 -5.14 5.68 5.56
C SER A 29 -4.79 7.11 5.14
N LEU A 30 -3.48 7.36 5.03
CA LEU A 30 -2.91 8.60 4.55
C LEU A 30 -1.83 8.28 3.54
N SER A 31 -1.72 9.13 2.51
CA SER A 31 -0.63 9.03 1.55
C SER A 31 -0.20 10.42 1.11
N ASP A 32 0.95 10.48 0.43
CA ASP A 32 1.51 11.73 -0.08
C ASP A 32 1.12 11.99 -1.54
N VAL A 33 0.13 11.28 -2.04
CA VAL A 33 -0.45 11.50 -3.36
C VAL A 33 -1.88 12.01 -3.22
N PRO A 34 -2.36 12.84 -4.16
CA PRO A 34 -3.74 13.32 -4.10
C PRO A 34 -4.76 12.18 -4.20
N PRO A 35 -5.86 12.27 -3.46
CA PRO A 35 -6.17 13.28 -2.46
C PRO A 35 -5.40 13.06 -1.16
N TYR A 36 -4.95 14.14 -0.53
CA TYR A 36 -4.12 14.06 0.70
C TYR A 36 -4.93 13.88 1.98
N SER A 37 -6.25 13.90 1.87
CA SER A 37 -7.13 13.76 3.03
C SER A 37 -7.08 12.35 3.61
N LEU A 38 -7.48 12.23 4.87
CA LEU A 38 -7.68 10.93 5.51
C LEU A 38 -8.77 10.17 4.77
N LYS A 39 -8.48 8.92 4.42
CA LYS A 39 -9.37 8.08 3.62
C LYS A 39 -9.98 6.97 4.48
N ASN A 40 -11.23 6.66 4.21
CA ASN A 40 -11.88 5.49 4.78
C ASN A 40 -11.53 4.23 3.98
N TYR A 41 -12.10 3.09 4.38
CA TYR A 41 -11.83 1.81 3.73
C TYR A 41 -12.12 1.85 2.22
N SER A 42 -13.30 2.29 1.83
CA SER A 42 -13.71 2.30 0.42
C SER A 42 -12.84 3.20 -0.44
N GLU A 43 -12.51 4.39 0.07
CA GLU A 43 -11.65 5.34 -0.62
C GLU A 43 -10.22 4.81 -0.75
N SER A 44 -9.71 4.16 0.28
CA SER A 44 -8.37 3.57 0.28
C SER A 44 -8.26 2.42 -0.71
N ILE A 45 -9.24 1.53 -0.73
CA ILE A 45 -9.27 0.41 -1.68
C ILE A 45 -9.32 0.93 -3.11
N ALA A 46 -10.19 1.91 -3.39
CA ALA A 46 -10.31 2.47 -4.74
C ALA A 46 -9.00 3.11 -5.21
N LEU A 47 -8.33 3.87 -4.32
CA LEU A 47 -7.06 4.50 -4.65
C LEU A 47 -5.96 3.47 -4.93
N GLU A 48 -5.85 2.43 -4.09
CA GLU A 48 -4.84 1.41 -4.25
C GLU A 48 -5.09 0.54 -5.50
N GLU A 49 -6.33 0.22 -5.80
CA GLU A 49 -6.67 -0.49 -7.03
C GLU A 49 -6.28 0.34 -8.27
N LEU A 50 -6.58 1.64 -8.25
CA LEU A 50 -6.19 2.53 -9.33
C LEU A 50 -4.67 2.60 -9.49
N ARG A 51 -3.96 2.78 -8.39
CA ARG A 51 -2.51 2.87 -8.39
C ARG A 51 -1.85 1.61 -8.93
N PHE A 52 -2.21 0.46 -8.37
CA PHE A 52 -1.63 -0.82 -8.78
C PHE A 52 -2.01 -1.22 -10.21
N SER A 53 -3.22 -0.88 -10.67
CA SER A 53 -3.64 -1.18 -12.05
C SER A 53 -2.94 -0.29 -13.06
N SER A 54 -2.46 0.88 -12.64
CA SER A 54 -1.80 1.84 -13.52
C SER A 54 -0.32 1.53 -13.74
N ILE A 55 0.27 0.65 -12.96
CA ILE A 55 1.70 0.34 -13.00
C ILE A 55 1.90 -1.06 -13.59
N SER A 56 2.67 -1.15 -14.69
CA SER A 56 3.10 -2.41 -15.27
C SER A 56 4.48 -2.79 -14.75
N ASP A 57 4.81 -4.07 -14.79
CA ASP A 57 6.12 -4.59 -14.36
C ASP A 57 6.48 -4.14 -12.94
N TYR A 58 5.47 -4.13 -12.06
CA TYR A 58 5.65 -3.67 -10.70
C TYR A 58 6.56 -4.60 -9.92
N ASP A 59 7.50 -4.00 -9.19
CA ASP A 59 8.34 -4.69 -8.23
C ASP A 59 8.57 -3.80 -7.02
N TYR A 60 8.91 -4.39 -5.89
CA TYR A 60 9.11 -3.64 -4.67
C TYR A 60 10.16 -4.31 -3.79
N GLU A 61 10.74 -3.52 -2.90
CA GLU A 61 11.68 -4.01 -1.89
C GLU A 61 11.36 -3.35 -0.56
N ILE A 62 11.26 -4.16 0.49
CA ILE A 62 11.03 -3.71 1.86
C ILE A 62 12.36 -3.82 2.60
N LYS A 63 12.78 -2.71 3.23
CA LYS A 63 14.04 -2.62 3.96
C LYS A 63 13.80 -2.09 5.37
N ASN A 64 14.68 -2.50 6.29
CA ASN A 64 14.68 -1.99 7.66
C ASN A 64 13.33 -2.14 8.35
N GLU A 65 12.69 -3.29 8.14
CA GLU A 65 11.39 -3.59 8.73
C GLU A 65 11.51 -3.77 10.22
N LYS A 66 10.65 -3.08 10.97
CA LYS A 66 10.51 -3.24 12.41
C LYS A 66 9.07 -3.54 12.75
N THR A 67 8.83 -4.63 13.46
CA THR A 67 7.51 -5.02 13.93
C THR A 67 7.47 -4.98 15.45
N SER A 68 6.46 -4.31 16.00
CA SER A 68 6.21 -4.24 17.44
C SER A 68 4.79 -4.70 17.70
N ILE A 69 4.60 -5.59 18.67
CA ILE A 69 3.29 -6.15 19.00
C ILE A 69 2.91 -5.79 20.42
N PHE A 70 1.72 -5.23 20.57
CA PHE A 70 1.15 -4.81 21.85
C PHE A 70 -0.22 -5.48 22.00
N GLY A 71 -0.25 -6.71 22.55
CA GLY A 71 -1.49 -7.48 22.67
C GLY A 71 -2.05 -7.84 21.30
N THR A 72 -3.23 -7.29 20.98
CA THR A 72 -3.90 -7.52 19.69
C THR A 72 -3.59 -6.44 18.65
N THR A 73 -2.64 -5.55 18.94
CA THR A 73 -2.23 -4.48 18.03
C THR A 73 -0.78 -4.68 17.61
N GLY A 74 -0.52 -4.57 16.33
CA GLY A 74 0.83 -4.61 15.77
C GLY A 74 1.14 -3.33 15.01
N ILE A 75 2.39 -2.88 15.08
CA ILE A 75 2.87 -1.74 14.32
C ILE A 75 4.07 -2.22 13.51
N VAL A 76 4.02 -2.00 12.21
CA VAL A 76 5.11 -2.35 11.29
C VAL A 76 5.57 -1.09 10.59
N THR A 77 6.86 -0.80 10.70
CA THR A 77 7.48 0.33 10.00
C THR A 77 8.58 -0.19 9.09
N PHE A 78 8.74 0.42 7.94
CA PHE A 78 9.77 0.01 6.99
C PHE A 78 10.05 1.09 5.96
N GLU A 79 11.16 0.93 5.26
CA GLU A 79 11.47 1.67 4.06
C GLU A 79 11.02 0.86 2.86
N LEU A 80 10.51 1.55 1.84
CA LEU A 80 9.90 0.92 0.67
C LEU A 80 10.49 1.50 -0.59
N ASN A 81 10.97 0.63 -1.47
CA ASN A 81 11.36 0.99 -2.83
C ASN A 81 10.39 0.31 -3.79
N GLN A 82 9.77 1.09 -4.66
CA GLN A 82 8.85 0.59 -5.67
C GLN A 82 9.33 0.96 -7.05
N LYS A 83 9.21 0.04 -7.99
CA LYS A 83 9.59 0.22 -9.40
C LYS A 83 8.47 -0.25 -10.29
N GLY A 84 8.37 0.34 -11.45
CA GLY A 84 7.40 -0.10 -12.43
C GLY A 84 7.42 0.78 -13.65
N MET A 85 6.40 0.61 -14.49
CA MET A 85 6.24 1.35 -15.71
C MET A 85 4.83 1.92 -15.79
N LEU A 86 4.73 3.23 -16.00
CA LEU A 86 3.48 3.87 -16.36
C LEU A 86 3.38 3.87 -17.88
N VAL A 87 2.26 3.36 -18.40
CA VAL A 87 2.03 3.26 -19.84
C VAL A 87 0.96 4.26 -20.25
N ASP A 88 1.28 5.11 -21.22
CA ASP A 88 0.31 5.99 -21.86
C ASP A 88 -0.16 5.31 -23.15
N ASN A 89 -1.36 4.76 -23.11
CA ASN A 89 -1.94 4.04 -24.23
C ASN A 89 -2.26 4.95 -25.42
N LYS A 90 -2.44 6.24 -25.19
CA LYS A 90 -2.73 7.21 -26.27
C LYS A 90 -1.48 7.56 -27.06
N ALA A 91 -0.37 7.74 -26.35
CA ALA A 91 0.92 8.10 -26.96
C ALA A 91 1.78 6.88 -27.28
N TYR A 92 1.36 5.69 -26.91
CA TYR A 92 2.12 4.43 -27.04
C TYR A 92 3.51 4.52 -26.41
N THR A 93 3.61 5.26 -25.30
CA THR A 93 4.86 5.45 -24.56
C THR A 93 4.78 4.81 -23.19
N GLY A 94 5.93 4.39 -22.68
CA GLY A 94 6.07 3.90 -21.32
C GLY A 94 7.10 4.73 -20.58
N GLN A 95 6.88 4.95 -19.29
CA GLN A 95 7.82 5.66 -18.43
C GLN A 95 8.17 4.80 -17.23
N HIS A 96 9.47 4.52 -17.08
CA HIS A 96 9.95 3.85 -15.86
C HIS A 96 9.87 4.79 -14.67
N ILE A 97 9.35 4.27 -13.56
CA ILE A 97 9.27 5.01 -12.32
C ILE A 97 9.99 4.26 -11.21
N THR A 98 10.58 5.01 -10.29
CA THR A 98 11.14 4.49 -9.05
C THR A 98 10.68 5.41 -7.93
N ILE A 99 10.06 4.83 -6.91
CA ILE A 99 9.53 5.58 -5.78
C ILE A 99 10.17 5.03 -4.51
N ASN A 100 10.88 5.90 -3.79
CA ASN A 100 11.40 5.58 -2.46
C ASN A 100 10.48 6.20 -1.42
N GLY A 101 10.14 5.41 -0.42
CA GLY A 101 9.21 5.86 0.59
C GLY A 101 9.46 5.24 1.95
N ARG A 102 8.64 5.67 2.88
CA ARG A 102 8.56 5.13 4.23
C ARG A 102 7.12 4.75 4.49
N ALA A 103 6.93 3.72 5.30
CA ALA A 103 5.59 3.23 5.58
C ALA A 103 5.42 2.89 7.05
N THR A 104 4.23 3.11 7.55
CA THR A 104 3.77 2.62 8.84
C THR A 104 2.44 1.92 8.63
N PHE A 105 2.33 0.68 9.07
CA PHE A 105 1.10 -0.09 9.03
C PHE A 105 0.71 -0.46 10.46
N VAL A 106 -0.54 -0.23 10.80
CA VAL A 106 -1.11 -0.65 12.08
C VAL A 106 -2.05 -1.82 11.82
N LEU A 107 -1.80 -2.91 12.53
CA LEU A 107 -2.54 -4.16 12.38
C LEU A 107 -3.30 -4.46 13.66
N ILE A 108 -4.47 -5.04 13.54
CA ILE A 108 -5.18 -5.58 14.69
C ILE A 108 -5.49 -7.05 14.45
N LYS A 109 -5.51 -7.83 15.52
CA LYS A 109 -5.84 -9.24 15.49
C LYS A 109 -7.27 -9.45 15.95
N GLU A 110 -8.10 -9.96 15.03
CA GLU A 110 -9.40 -10.52 15.32
C GLU A 110 -9.27 -12.05 15.22
N ASP A 111 -9.87 -12.68 14.22
CA ASP A 111 -9.58 -14.08 13.90
C ASP A 111 -8.17 -14.21 13.30
N LYS A 112 -7.79 -13.23 12.52
CA LYS A 112 -6.45 -13.10 11.93
C LYS A 112 -6.03 -11.63 11.96
N TRP A 113 -4.76 -11.37 11.72
CA TRP A 113 -4.24 -10.02 11.63
C TRP A 113 -4.78 -9.32 10.39
N LYS A 114 -5.26 -8.09 10.56
CA LYS A 114 -5.73 -7.23 9.47
C LYS A 114 -5.23 -5.81 9.64
N ILE A 115 -5.05 -5.11 8.54
CA ILE A 115 -4.62 -3.72 8.52
C ILE A 115 -5.79 -2.82 8.92
N VAL A 116 -5.60 -1.97 9.91
CA VAL A 116 -6.59 -0.97 10.35
C VAL A 116 -6.17 0.44 9.95
N HIS A 117 -4.89 0.66 9.73
CA HIS A 117 -4.36 1.95 9.31
C HIS A 117 -3.05 1.76 8.59
N TYR A 118 -2.80 2.61 7.59
CA TYR A 118 -1.46 2.73 7.04
C TYR A 118 -1.18 4.16 6.58
N HIS A 119 0.10 4.49 6.58
CA HIS A 119 0.62 5.76 6.11
C HIS A 119 1.83 5.48 5.21
N LEU A 120 1.76 6.00 3.99
CA LEU A 120 2.82 5.89 2.99
C LEU A 120 3.32 7.29 2.64
N ASP A 121 4.61 7.53 2.86
CA ASP A 121 5.27 8.77 2.52
C ASP A 121 6.34 8.56 1.46
N LYS A 122 6.41 9.46 0.50
CA LYS A 122 7.48 9.50 -0.47
C LYS A 122 8.67 10.25 0.13
N ILE A 123 9.86 9.67 -0.03
CA ILE A 123 11.11 10.34 0.36
C ILE A 123 11.57 11.16 -0.85
N SER A 124 11.74 12.46 -0.64
CA SER A 124 12.29 13.33 -1.66
C SER A 124 13.79 13.09 -1.79
N ASN A 125 14.27 13.04 -3.01
CA ASN A 125 15.70 12.96 -3.31
C ASN A 125 16.22 14.34 -3.66
#